data_7600a3621aa5b6f963339840f8a69da1
#
_entry.id   7600a3621aa5b6f963339840f8a69da1
#
_cell.length_a   1.000
_cell.length_b   1.000
_cell.length_c   1.000
_cell.angle_alpha   90.00
_cell.angle_beta   90.00
_cell.angle_gamma   90.00
#
_symmetry.space_group_name_H-M   'P 1'
#
loop_
_entity.id
_entity.type
_entity.pdbx_description
1 polymer ?
#
loop_
_entity_poly.entity_id
_entity_poly.type
_entity_poly.pdbx_seq_one_letter_code
_entity_poly.pdbx_strand_id
1 'polypeptide(L)'
;VTAPQPEPGRNVPAARRRHLQALLACAGLALAPLALAGGPPRAPDHRSPPPGLRYGSHPAAQTFVAEVAARRGLPAEWLQAALADAHRVQRVRELIMPPPAGTAKDWAAYRARFVEPRRVAAGVAFWRGHEAWLAEAEQRWGVPAEVVVAIVGIETFYGRITGSFRVVDALATLAFEFPAGGRDRSAFFREQLEEYLVWCRREGLAPGRTRGSYAGAIGLPQFMPGSINRYAIDMDGDGHIDLLRQPADVVGSVAHYLAEHGWQRGLPTHFGVAVPVDTADRAALLAPDIRPTFSAEQLQARGAVLPEDARGHPGLMALVELQNGAAAPSFVLGTTNFWALTRYNWSAYYA
;
A
#
# COMPACT_ATOMS: atom_id res chain seq x y z
N VAL A 1 -24.47 36.33 -21.29
CA VAL A 1 -23.20 35.95 -20.70
C VAL A 1 -23.17 34.43 -20.74
N THR A 2 -22.46 33.88 -21.71
CA THR A 2 -22.36 32.46 -22.05
C THR A 2 -21.25 31.85 -21.21
N ALA A 3 -21.54 30.76 -20.52
CA ALA A 3 -20.53 29.97 -19.78
C ALA A 3 -19.60 29.24 -20.77
N PRO A 4 -18.29 29.11 -20.46
CA PRO A 4 -17.36 28.44 -21.34
C PRO A 4 -17.55 26.91 -21.27
N GLN A 5 -17.51 26.27 -22.43
CA GLN A 5 -17.52 24.83 -22.63
C GLN A 5 -16.18 24.22 -22.18
N PRO A 6 -16.16 22.97 -21.64
CA PRO A 6 -14.91 22.32 -21.30
C PRO A 6 -14.21 21.80 -22.56
N GLU A 7 -12.93 22.09 -22.67
CA GLU A 7 -12.05 21.59 -23.75
C GLU A 7 -11.84 20.06 -23.68
N PRO A 8 -11.74 19.38 -24.82
CA PRO A 8 -11.48 17.95 -24.85
C PRO A 8 -10.00 17.62 -24.63
N GLY A 9 -9.76 16.73 -23.68
CA GLY A 9 -8.66 15.78 -23.69
C GLY A 9 -7.22 16.29 -23.80
N ARG A 10 -6.64 16.80 -22.72
CA ARG A 10 -5.16 16.86 -22.62
C ARG A 10 -4.62 15.44 -22.48
N ASN A 11 -3.95 14.97 -23.53
CA ASN A 11 -3.14 13.75 -23.52
C ASN A 11 -2.09 13.83 -22.39
N VAL A 12 -2.24 12.99 -21.38
CA VAL A 12 -1.23 12.81 -20.33
C VAL A 12 -0.01 12.14 -20.96
N PRO A 13 1.21 12.71 -20.86
CA PRO A 13 2.41 12.16 -21.49
C PRO A 13 2.67 10.71 -21.06
N ALA A 14 3.12 9.88 -21.99
CA ALA A 14 3.42 8.45 -21.80
C ALA A 14 4.41 8.17 -20.64
N ALA A 15 5.21 9.14 -20.22
CA ALA A 15 6.08 9.07 -19.05
C ALA A 15 5.32 8.88 -17.73
N ARG A 16 4.14 9.53 -17.55
CA ARG A 16 3.30 9.33 -16.35
C ARG A 16 2.65 7.94 -16.31
N ARG A 17 2.41 7.31 -17.45
CA ARG A 17 1.89 5.93 -17.50
C ARG A 17 2.88 4.90 -16.98
N ARG A 18 4.19 5.13 -17.10
CA ARG A 18 5.23 4.21 -16.61
C ARG A 18 5.39 4.25 -15.09
N HIS A 19 5.14 5.37 -14.43
CA HIS A 19 5.19 5.47 -12.97
C HIS A 19 3.99 4.80 -12.27
N LEU A 20 2.81 4.83 -12.90
CA LEU A 20 1.62 4.19 -12.33
C LEU A 20 1.67 2.65 -12.32
N GLN A 21 2.43 2.04 -13.23
CA GLN A 21 2.59 0.57 -13.26
C GLN A 21 3.68 0.04 -12.32
N ALA A 22 4.49 0.92 -11.69
CA ALA A 22 5.57 0.53 -10.79
C ALA A 22 5.12 0.26 -9.34
N LEU A 23 3.89 0.65 -8.96
CA LEU A 23 3.32 0.43 -7.62
C LEU A 23 2.77 -0.98 -7.41
N LEU A 24 2.83 -1.83 -8.43
CA LEU A 24 2.34 -3.20 -8.39
C LEU A 24 3.16 -4.07 -7.42
N ALA A 25 2.53 -4.51 -6.35
CA ALA A 25 2.89 -5.61 -5.47
C ALA A 25 3.93 -5.36 -4.36
N CYS A 26 3.83 -4.28 -3.58
CA CYS A 26 4.54 -4.21 -2.29
C CYS A 26 3.72 -4.72 -1.09
N ALA A 27 2.42 -4.86 -1.21
CA ALA A 27 1.56 -5.24 -0.11
C ALA A 27 0.86 -6.59 -0.28
N GLY A 28 1.37 -7.44 -1.15
CA GLY A 28 1.18 -8.86 -0.93
C GLY A 28 2.05 -9.28 0.25
N LEU A 29 1.69 -8.92 1.47
CA LEU A 29 2.19 -9.57 2.67
C LEU A 29 1.82 -11.06 2.56
N ALA A 30 2.68 -11.82 1.88
CA ALA A 30 2.76 -13.25 2.09
C ALA A 30 3.25 -13.40 3.53
N LEU A 31 2.32 -13.33 4.48
CA LEU A 31 2.51 -13.95 5.78
C LEU A 31 2.74 -15.42 5.48
N ALA A 32 4.01 -15.83 5.51
CA ALA A 32 4.36 -17.23 5.51
C ALA A 32 3.46 -17.95 6.53
N PRO A 33 2.97 -19.18 6.25
CA PRO A 33 2.15 -19.89 7.18
C PRO A 33 2.90 -20.03 8.50
N LEU A 34 2.41 -19.37 9.55
CA LEU A 34 2.80 -19.70 10.92
C LEU A 34 2.28 -21.11 11.16
N ALA A 35 3.18 -22.08 11.08
CA ALA A 35 2.92 -23.42 11.60
C ALA A 35 2.49 -23.27 13.06
N LEU A 36 1.31 -23.75 13.38
CA LEU A 36 0.82 -23.94 14.74
C LEU A 36 1.66 -25.03 15.43
N ALA A 37 2.78 -24.61 16.01
CA ALA A 37 3.48 -25.38 17.01
C ALA A 37 3.38 -24.62 18.32
N GLY A 38 2.75 -25.24 19.32
CA GLY A 38 2.45 -24.65 20.61
C GLY A 38 3.71 -24.27 21.40
N GLY A 39 3.76 -23.00 21.80
CA GLY A 39 4.72 -22.38 22.70
C GLY A 39 4.65 -20.87 22.53
N PRO A 40 4.87 -20.05 23.60
CA PRO A 40 4.92 -18.61 23.43
C PRO A 40 6.01 -18.26 22.42
N PRO A 41 5.77 -17.33 21.48
CA PRO A 41 6.76 -16.96 20.48
C PRO A 41 8.00 -16.43 21.19
N ARG A 42 9.07 -17.20 21.10
CA ARG A 42 10.42 -16.75 21.50
C ARG A 42 10.74 -15.59 20.57
N ALA A 43 11.06 -14.43 21.12
CA ALA A 43 11.57 -13.31 20.35
C ALA A 43 12.67 -13.82 19.43
N PRO A 44 12.67 -13.48 18.12
CA PRO A 44 13.70 -13.95 17.23
C PRO A 44 15.05 -13.48 17.76
N ASP A 45 15.97 -14.41 17.94
CA ASP A 45 17.34 -14.16 18.38
C ASP A 45 18.02 -13.25 17.35
N HIS A 46 18.15 -11.97 17.69
CA HIS A 46 18.74 -10.93 16.84
C HIS A 46 20.28 -11.04 16.86
N ARG A 47 20.82 -12.24 16.66
CA ARG A 47 22.22 -12.35 16.28
C ARG A 47 22.36 -11.63 14.95
N SER A 48 23.19 -10.60 14.95
CA SER A 48 23.58 -9.90 13.72
C SER A 48 23.93 -10.96 12.67
N PRO A 49 23.35 -10.91 11.46
CA PRO A 49 23.74 -11.84 10.42
C PRO A 49 25.26 -11.75 10.21
N PRO A 50 25.93 -12.84 9.78
CA PRO A 50 27.34 -12.81 9.46
C PRO A 50 27.60 -11.61 8.53
N PRO A 51 28.81 -10.98 8.58
CA PRO A 51 29.11 -9.77 7.86
C PRO A 51 28.83 -9.99 6.36
N GLY A 52 27.62 -9.62 5.94
CA GLY A 52 27.20 -9.60 4.55
C GLY A 52 27.89 -8.44 3.84
N LEU A 53 27.74 -8.41 2.50
CA LEU A 53 28.20 -7.28 1.69
C LEU A 53 27.66 -5.98 2.28
N ARG A 54 28.56 -5.04 2.57
CA ARG A 54 28.20 -3.69 2.99
C ARG A 54 28.13 -2.77 1.77
N TYR A 55 27.18 -1.83 1.78
CA TYR A 55 26.99 -0.93 0.64
C TYR A 55 27.92 0.29 0.65
N GLY A 56 28.65 0.57 1.72
CA GLY A 56 29.57 1.72 1.80
C GLY A 56 30.60 1.80 0.69
N SER A 57 31.14 0.66 0.24
CA SER A 57 32.11 0.58 -0.87
C SER A 57 31.51 0.07 -2.18
N HIS A 58 30.20 -0.18 -2.22
CA HIS A 58 29.53 -0.71 -3.41
C HIS A 58 29.43 0.36 -4.50
N PRO A 59 29.90 0.11 -5.75
CA PRO A 59 29.93 1.15 -6.80
C PRO A 59 28.59 1.81 -7.07
N ALA A 60 27.51 1.02 -7.15
CA ALA A 60 26.17 1.56 -7.37
C ALA A 60 25.68 2.44 -6.21
N ALA A 61 26.10 2.16 -4.97
CA ALA A 61 25.78 3.00 -3.82
C ALA A 61 26.57 4.31 -3.83
N GLN A 62 27.83 4.29 -4.25
CA GLN A 62 28.61 5.52 -4.41
C GLN A 62 28.05 6.43 -5.50
N THR A 63 27.66 5.87 -6.65
CA THR A 63 26.94 6.60 -7.70
C THR A 63 25.64 7.20 -7.18
N PHE A 64 24.87 6.41 -6.44
CA PHE A 64 23.62 6.86 -5.80
C PHE A 64 23.86 8.05 -4.85
N VAL A 65 24.88 7.99 -4.01
CA VAL A 65 25.23 9.10 -3.10
C VAL A 65 25.52 10.38 -3.88
N ALA A 66 26.34 10.32 -4.94
CA ALA A 66 26.67 11.48 -5.74
C ALA A 66 25.41 12.08 -6.41
N GLU A 67 24.56 11.25 -7.00
CA GLU A 67 23.32 11.70 -7.65
C GLU A 67 22.32 12.32 -6.67
N VAL A 68 22.11 11.70 -5.50
CA VAL A 68 21.17 12.18 -4.49
C VAL A 68 21.69 13.47 -3.84
N ALA A 69 22.99 13.54 -3.54
CA ALA A 69 23.60 14.77 -3.03
C ALA A 69 23.38 15.96 -3.98
N ALA A 70 23.64 15.75 -5.28
CA ALA A 70 23.45 16.79 -6.30
C ALA A 70 21.97 17.17 -6.48
N ARG A 71 21.04 16.19 -6.48
CA ARG A 71 19.63 16.43 -6.76
C ARG A 71 18.85 16.99 -5.58
N ARG A 72 19.16 16.55 -4.35
CA ARG A 72 18.43 16.91 -3.11
C ARG A 72 19.17 17.91 -2.23
N GLY A 73 20.40 18.24 -2.55
CA GLY A 73 21.23 19.13 -1.72
C GLY A 73 21.60 18.52 -0.36
N LEU A 74 21.55 17.19 -0.23
CA LEU A 74 21.92 16.51 1.00
C LEU A 74 23.45 16.37 1.09
N PRO A 75 24.06 16.51 2.31
CA PRO A 75 25.50 16.36 2.46
C PRO A 75 25.96 14.95 2.05
N ALA A 76 26.90 14.87 1.10
CA ALA A 76 27.40 13.59 0.58
C ALA A 76 28.00 12.70 1.69
N GLU A 77 28.70 13.28 2.64
CA GLU A 77 29.29 12.58 3.79
C GLU A 77 28.21 11.91 4.66
N TRP A 78 27.07 12.61 4.90
CA TRP A 78 25.96 12.05 5.65
C TRP A 78 25.31 10.88 4.91
N LEU A 79 25.11 11.00 3.60
CA LEU A 79 24.60 9.91 2.75
C LEU A 79 25.55 8.71 2.73
N GLN A 80 26.86 8.96 2.62
CA GLN A 80 27.88 7.91 2.69
C GLN A 80 27.84 7.19 4.04
N ALA A 81 27.78 7.92 5.15
CA ALA A 81 27.68 7.35 6.49
C ALA A 81 26.40 6.49 6.65
N ALA A 82 25.26 6.96 6.11
CA ALA A 82 24.00 6.20 6.13
C ALA A 82 24.10 4.85 5.41
N LEU A 83 24.81 4.80 4.27
CA LEU A 83 24.99 3.58 3.48
C LEU A 83 26.20 2.73 3.90
N ALA A 84 27.18 3.31 4.60
CA ALA A 84 28.36 2.58 5.07
C ALA A 84 27.98 1.43 6.02
N ASP A 85 26.92 1.63 6.82
CA ASP A 85 26.40 0.63 7.76
C ASP A 85 25.23 -0.19 7.18
N ALA A 86 24.82 0.07 5.94
CA ALA A 86 23.76 -0.70 5.29
C ALA A 86 24.31 -2.04 4.77
N HIS A 87 23.55 -3.12 5.01
CA HIS A 87 23.97 -4.49 4.69
C HIS A 87 23.01 -5.12 3.68
N ARG A 88 23.59 -5.96 2.82
CA ARG A 88 22.80 -6.88 1.99
C ARG A 88 22.04 -7.87 2.87
N VAL A 89 20.73 -8.00 2.63
CA VAL A 89 19.88 -8.94 3.36
C VAL A 89 19.31 -9.98 2.41
N GLN A 90 19.86 -11.19 2.44
CA GLN A 90 19.43 -12.26 1.54
C GLN A 90 17.92 -12.58 1.71
N ARG A 91 17.40 -12.55 2.94
CA ARG A 91 16.00 -12.81 3.22
C ARG A 91 15.04 -11.80 2.56
N VAL A 92 15.47 -10.55 2.41
CA VAL A 92 14.73 -9.51 1.67
C VAL A 92 14.58 -9.90 0.20
N ARG A 93 15.66 -10.40 -0.43
CA ARG A 93 15.66 -10.84 -1.83
C ARG A 93 14.75 -12.05 -2.06
N GLU A 94 14.64 -12.93 -1.07
CA GLU A 94 13.73 -14.09 -1.14
C GLU A 94 12.27 -13.66 -0.99
N LEU A 95 11.98 -12.79 -0.02
CA LEU A 95 10.62 -12.37 0.30
C LEU A 95 9.99 -11.46 -0.78
N ILE A 96 10.80 -10.74 -1.55
CA ILE A 96 10.29 -9.85 -2.61
C ILE A 96 9.82 -10.60 -3.86
N MET A 97 10.24 -11.86 -4.00
CA MET A 97 9.86 -12.68 -5.14
C MET A 97 8.37 -13.03 -5.08
N PRO A 98 7.67 -13.02 -6.22
CA PRO A 98 6.28 -13.41 -6.27
C PRO A 98 6.13 -14.88 -5.82
N PRO A 99 4.95 -15.26 -5.32
CA PRO A 99 4.65 -16.64 -5.02
C PRO A 99 4.79 -17.51 -6.28
N PRO A 100 5.02 -18.83 -6.14
CA PRO A 100 5.13 -19.73 -7.28
C PRO A 100 3.93 -19.62 -8.23
N ALA A 101 4.19 -19.72 -9.53
CA ALA A 101 3.12 -19.75 -10.53
C ALA A 101 2.11 -20.85 -10.23
N GLY A 102 0.81 -20.55 -10.42
CA GLY A 102 -0.26 -21.50 -10.14
C GLY A 102 -0.80 -21.50 -8.69
N THR A 103 -0.31 -20.59 -7.82
CA THR A 103 -0.95 -20.39 -6.52
C THR A 103 -2.38 -19.89 -6.75
N ALA A 104 -3.37 -20.70 -6.41
CA ALA A 104 -4.78 -20.35 -6.57
C ALA A 104 -5.12 -19.13 -5.72
N LYS A 105 -5.80 -18.17 -6.32
CA LYS A 105 -6.38 -17.04 -5.60
C LYS A 105 -7.64 -17.54 -4.90
N ASP A 106 -7.78 -17.22 -3.62
CA ASP A 106 -8.93 -17.62 -2.80
C ASP A 106 -9.31 -16.46 -1.90
N TRP A 107 -10.39 -15.77 -2.26
CA TRP A 107 -10.92 -14.64 -1.52
C TRP A 107 -11.44 -15.03 -0.14
N ALA A 108 -12.17 -16.15 -0.06
CA ALA A 108 -12.71 -16.61 1.23
C ALA A 108 -11.58 -16.87 2.23
N ALA A 109 -10.52 -17.57 1.81
CA ALA A 109 -9.34 -17.81 2.62
C ALA A 109 -8.57 -16.52 2.93
N TYR A 110 -8.46 -15.60 1.99
CA TYR A 110 -7.82 -14.30 2.21
C TYR A 110 -8.60 -13.49 3.25
N ARG A 111 -9.91 -13.33 3.07
CA ARG A 111 -10.79 -12.61 3.99
C ARG A 111 -10.73 -13.17 5.42
N ALA A 112 -10.75 -14.48 5.57
CA ALA A 112 -10.70 -15.15 6.88
C ALA A 112 -9.42 -14.84 7.68
N ARG A 113 -8.32 -14.44 7.04
CA ARG A 113 -7.07 -14.05 7.73
C ARG A 113 -7.17 -12.72 8.43
N PHE A 114 -8.02 -11.83 7.92
CA PHE A 114 -8.12 -10.44 8.41
C PHE A 114 -9.42 -10.22 9.18
N VAL A 115 -10.52 -10.82 8.75
CA VAL A 115 -11.82 -10.71 9.43
C VAL A 115 -11.95 -11.86 10.41
N GLU A 116 -11.28 -11.75 11.58
CA GLU A 116 -11.29 -12.75 12.65
C GLU A 116 -11.51 -12.07 14.01
N PRO A 117 -12.10 -12.76 15.00
CA PRO A 117 -12.58 -12.15 16.25
C PRO A 117 -11.52 -11.36 17.03
N ARG A 118 -10.27 -11.82 17.06
CA ARG A 118 -9.19 -11.15 17.81
C ARG A 118 -8.79 -9.83 17.15
N ARG A 119 -8.78 -9.77 15.81
CA ARG A 119 -8.47 -8.54 15.07
C ARG A 119 -9.62 -7.55 15.18
N VAL A 120 -10.87 -8.03 15.08
CA VAL A 120 -12.06 -7.19 15.29
C VAL A 120 -12.07 -6.59 16.70
N ALA A 121 -11.83 -7.40 17.74
CA ALA A 121 -11.76 -6.91 19.12
C ALA A 121 -10.64 -5.87 19.32
N ALA A 122 -9.48 -6.09 18.70
CA ALA A 122 -8.38 -5.12 18.71
C ALA A 122 -8.74 -3.83 17.96
N GLY A 123 -9.49 -3.92 16.85
CA GLY A 123 -10.01 -2.78 16.11
C GLY A 123 -10.97 -1.92 16.92
N VAL A 124 -11.88 -2.57 17.63
CA VAL A 124 -12.80 -1.87 18.56
C VAL A 124 -12.02 -1.15 19.67
N ALA A 125 -10.98 -1.80 20.21
CA ALA A 125 -10.14 -1.18 21.24
C ALA A 125 -9.34 0.01 20.66
N PHE A 126 -8.78 -0.11 19.46
CA PHE A 126 -8.08 0.98 18.77
C PHE A 126 -9.04 2.15 18.50
N TRP A 127 -10.23 1.88 17.98
CA TRP A 127 -11.25 2.90 17.72
C TRP A 127 -11.58 3.70 18.99
N ARG A 128 -11.96 3.01 20.07
CA ARG A 128 -12.29 3.66 21.34
C ARG A 128 -11.16 4.48 21.94
N GLY A 129 -9.93 4.00 21.78
CA GLY A 129 -8.74 4.71 22.26
C GLY A 129 -8.40 5.98 21.46
N HIS A 130 -8.92 6.10 20.22
CA HIS A 130 -8.55 7.18 19.30
C HIS A 130 -9.75 7.83 18.61
N GLU A 131 -10.93 7.76 19.24
CA GLU A 131 -12.21 8.21 18.69
C GLU A 131 -12.17 9.67 18.24
N ALA A 132 -11.55 10.55 19.02
CA ALA A 132 -11.45 11.97 18.70
C ALA A 132 -10.66 12.21 17.39
N TRP A 133 -9.53 11.54 17.21
CA TRP A 133 -8.72 11.66 16.00
C TRP A 133 -9.40 11.03 14.78
N LEU A 134 -10.11 9.94 14.97
CA LEU A 134 -10.89 9.30 13.90
C LEU A 134 -12.04 10.20 13.43
N ALA A 135 -12.77 10.82 14.38
CA ALA A 135 -13.84 11.75 14.06
C ALA A 135 -13.32 13.01 13.35
N GLU A 136 -12.21 13.57 13.80
CA GLU A 136 -11.56 14.71 13.13
C GLU A 136 -11.10 14.35 11.71
N ALA A 137 -10.47 13.18 11.53
CA ALA A 137 -10.05 12.71 10.23
C ALA A 137 -11.24 12.54 9.26
N GLU A 138 -12.33 11.95 9.73
CA GLU A 138 -13.57 11.81 8.97
C GLU A 138 -14.17 13.16 8.60
N GLN A 139 -14.22 14.09 9.56
CA GLN A 139 -14.68 15.46 9.29
C GLN A 139 -13.81 16.17 8.25
N ARG A 140 -12.50 16.01 8.30
CA ARG A 140 -11.55 16.72 7.46
C ARG A 140 -11.47 16.14 6.06
N TRP A 141 -11.37 14.82 5.91
CA TRP A 141 -11.15 14.15 4.62
C TRP A 141 -12.32 13.32 4.10
N GLY A 142 -13.38 13.15 4.90
CA GLY A 142 -14.55 12.38 4.49
C GLY A 142 -14.34 10.87 4.41
N VAL A 143 -13.26 10.37 5.00
CA VAL A 143 -12.97 8.94 5.08
C VAL A 143 -13.56 8.41 6.40
N PRO A 144 -14.52 7.45 6.33
CA PRO A 144 -15.14 6.92 7.53
C PRO A 144 -14.14 6.28 8.49
N ALA A 145 -14.38 6.43 9.78
CA ALA A 145 -13.50 5.91 10.83
C ALA A 145 -13.22 4.41 10.68
N GLU A 146 -14.23 3.61 10.31
CA GLU A 146 -14.10 2.17 10.07
C GLU A 146 -13.09 1.82 8.97
N VAL A 147 -12.97 2.64 7.94
CA VAL A 147 -12.02 2.42 6.85
C VAL A 147 -10.59 2.64 7.35
N VAL A 148 -10.34 3.70 8.09
CA VAL A 148 -9.03 3.99 8.68
C VAL A 148 -8.62 2.89 9.65
N VAL A 149 -9.53 2.49 10.55
CA VAL A 149 -9.33 1.40 11.52
C VAL A 149 -9.04 0.08 10.80
N ALA A 150 -9.80 -0.25 9.74
CA ALA A 150 -9.58 -1.47 8.97
C ALA A 150 -8.20 -1.50 8.33
N ILE A 151 -7.75 -0.40 7.72
CA ILE A 151 -6.41 -0.31 7.11
C ILE A 151 -5.32 -0.56 8.16
N VAL A 152 -5.33 0.15 9.29
CA VAL A 152 -4.32 -0.05 10.35
C VAL A 152 -4.38 -1.48 10.90
N GLY A 153 -5.58 -2.05 10.96
CA GLY A 153 -5.79 -3.45 11.35
C GLY A 153 -5.20 -4.45 10.37
N ILE A 154 -5.41 -4.26 9.08
CA ILE A 154 -4.88 -5.13 8.01
C ILE A 154 -3.36 -5.02 7.95
N GLU A 155 -2.83 -3.81 7.94
CA GLU A 155 -1.40 -3.55 7.73
C GLU A 155 -0.54 -4.09 8.88
N THR A 156 -0.89 -3.79 10.12
CA THR A 156 0.01 -4.09 11.24
C THR A 156 -0.65 -4.72 12.45
N PHE A 157 -1.93 -5.09 12.35
CA PHE A 157 -2.69 -5.53 13.52
C PHE A 157 -2.57 -4.51 14.67
N TYR A 158 -2.83 -3.23 14.32
CA TYR A 158 -2.76 -2.09 15.24
C TYR A 158 -1.38 -1.93 15.90
N GLY A 159 -0.32 -2.01 15.11
CA GLY A 159 1.06 -1.83 15.53
C GLY A 159 1.75 -3.06 16.12
N ARG A 160 1.08 -4.24 16.17
CA ARG A 160 1.70 -5.47 16.69
C ARG A 160 2.69 -6.11 15.73
N ILE A 161 2.57 -5.84 14.41
CA ILE A 161 3.39 -6.44 13.35
C ILE A 161 3.81 -5.34 12.38
N THR A 162 4.81 -4.55 12.73
CA THR A 162 5.30 -3.41 11.91
C THR A 162 6.51 -3.76 11.03
N GLY A 163 7.00 -5.01 11.12
CA GLY A 163 8.21 -5.44 10.44
C GLY A 163 9.47 -5.34 11.31
N SER A 164 10.47 -6.17 10.99
CA SER A 164 11.70 -6.33 11.78
C SER A 164 12.98 -5.98 11.01
N PHE A 165 12.88 -5.69 9.71
CA PHE A 165 14.04 -5.35 8.88
C PHE A 165 14.46 -3.90 9.12
N ARG A 166 15.78 -3.63 9.16
CA ARG A 166 16.25 -2.25 9.04
C ARG A 166 15.86 -1.73 7.66
N VAL A 167 15.14 -0.62 7.63
CA VAL A 167 14.59 -0.08 6.38
C VAL A 167 15.69 0.26 5.37
N VAL A 168 16.80 0.84 5.85
CA VAL A 168 17.94 1.15 4.99
C VAL A 168 18.52 -0.11 4.34
N ASP A 169 18.63 -1.23 5.07
CA ASP A 169 19.16 -2.48 4.55
C ASP A 169 18.20 -3.09 3.51
N ALA A 170 16.91 -3.11 3.80
CA ALA A 170 15.91 -3.62 2.90
C ALA A 170 15.88 -2.84 1.58
N LEU A 171 15.81 -1.51 1.67
CA LEU A 171 15.77 -0.65 0.49
C LEU A 171 17.07 -0.68 -0.30
N ALA A 172 18.24 -0.64 0.36
CA ALA A 172 19.53 -0.74 -0.32
C ALA A 172 19.70 -2.09 -1.03
N THR A 173 19.29 -3.19 -0.39
CA THR A 173 19.31 -4.52 -1.01
C THR A 173 18.48 -4.57 -2.29
N LEU A 174 17.26 -4.03 -2.26
CA LEU A 174 16.37 -4.04 -3.41
C LEU A 174 16.73 -2.98 -4.46
N ALA A 175 17.37 -1.88 -4.06
CA ALA A 175 17.84 -0.84 -4.98
C ALA A 175 19.07 -1.26 -5.78
N PHE A 176 20.01 -1.98 -5.17
CA PHE A 176 21.30 -2.27 -5.79
C PHE A 176 21.47 -3.73 -6.23
N GLU A 177 20.68 -4.64 -5.66
CA GLU A 177 20.79 -6.08 -5.95
C GLU A 177 19.43 -6.76 -6.04
N PHE A 178 18.50 -6.16 -6.78
CA PHE A 178 17.18 -6.76 -7.02
C PHE A 178 17.33 -8.18 -7.60
N PRO A 179 16.61 -9.19 -7.07
CA PRO A 179 16.77 -10.55 -7.54
C PRO A 179 16.28 -10.73 -8.99
N ALA A 180 16.99 -11.55 -9.75
CA ALA A 180 16.54 -12.00 -11.08
C ALA A 180 15.36 -12.97 -10.98
N GLY A 181 14.60 -13.13 -12.07
CA GLY A 181 13.48 -14.08 -12.14
C GLY A 181 12.09 -13.45 -12.06
N GLY A 182 12.00 -12.14 -11.99
CA GLY A 182 10.77 -11.36 -12.03
C GLY A 182 10.95 -10.03 -12.75
N ARG A 183 9.92 -9.18 -12.73
CA ARG A 183 10.03 -7.81 -13.24
C ARG A 183 11.01 -7.04 -12.34
N ASP A 184 12.07 -6.49 -12.93
CA ASP A 184 13.02 -5.65 -12.20
C ASP A 184 12.32 -4.39 -11.67
N ARG A 185 12.47 -4.15 -10.36
CA ARG A 185 11.94 -3.00 -9.64
C ARG A 185 13.03 -2.21 -8.92
N SER A 186 14.29 -2.45 -9.25
CA SER A 186 15.42 -1.76 -8.62
C SER A 186 15.30 -0.25 -8.68
N ALA A 187 14.85 0.30 -9.82
CA ALA A 187 14.64 1.74 -9.98
C ALA A 187 13.60 2.30 -9.00
N PHE A 188 12.49 1.58 -8.75
CA PHE A 188 11.51 1.95 -7.74
C PHE A 188 12.12 1.95 -6.33
N PHE A 189 12.84 0.90 -5.96
CA PHE A 189 13.45 0.82 -4.63
C PHE A 189 14.59 1.82 -4.44
N ARG A 190 15.27 2.20 -5.53
CA ARG A 190 16.26 3.29 -5.52
C ARG A 190 15.58 4.63 -5.19
N GLU A 191 14.43 4.93 -5.78
CA GLU A 191 13.61 6.09 -5.43
C GLU A 191 13.16 6.03 -3.96
N GLN A 192 12.67 4.86 -3.50
CA GLN A 192 12.24 4.72 -2.10
C GLN A 192 13.40 4.85 -1.10
N LEU A 193 14.61 4.43 -1.44
CA LEU A 193 15.80 4.64 -0.61
C LEU A 193 16.15 6.13 -0.52
N GLU A 194 16.08 6.86 -1.63
CA GLU A 194 16.26 8.31 -1.65
C GLU A 194 15.21 9.01 -0.76
N GLU A 195 13.93 8.69 -0.96
CA GLU A 195 12.84 9.28 -0.16
C GLU A 195 12.97 8.93 1.34
N TYR A 196 13.48 7.75 1.68
CA TYR A 196 13.77 7.35 3.05
C TYR A 196 14.86 8.21 3.68
N LEU A 197 15.95 8.48 2.95
CA LEU A 197 17.03 9.33 3.44
C LEU A 197 16.58 10.79 3.58
N VAL A 198 15.76 11.30 2.67
CA VAL A 198 15.13 12.62 2.78
C VAL A 198 14.27 12.71 4.03
N TRP A 199 13.41 11.73 4.28
CA TRP A 199 12.57 11.68 5.49
C TRP A 199 13.43 11.61 6.76
N CYS A 200 14.42 10.71 6.82
CA CYS A 200 15.32 10.63 7.96
C CYS A 200 16.02 11.96 8.26
N ARG A 201 16.46 12.69 7.22
CA ARG A 201 17.13 13.98 7.38
C ARG A 201 16.19 15.03 7.92
N ARG A 202 14.96 15.08 7.39
CA ARG A 202 13.93 16.03 7.84
C ARG A 202 13.55 15.82 9.31
N GLU A 203 13.32 14.58 9.70
CA GLU A 203 12.89 14.23 11.07
C GLU A 203 14.07 14.03 12.05
N GLY A 204 15.31 14.29 11.66
CA GLY A 204 16.48 14.08 12.52
C GLY A 204 16.74 12.63 12.90
N LEU A 205 16.25 11.66 12.13
CA LEU A 205 16.35 10.24 12.43
C LEU A 205 17.68 9.65 11.94
N ALA A 206 18.25 8.73 12.72
CA ALA A 206 19.38 7.92 12.27
C ALA A 206 18.89 6.83 11.31
N PRO A 207 19.36 6.78 10.03
CA PRO A 207 18.83 5.86 9.02
C PRO A 207 18.92 4.37 9.39
N GLY A 208 19.89 3.99 10.19
CA GLY A 208 20.06 2.61 10.67
C GLY A 208 19.08 2.17 11.78
N ARG A 209 18.27 3.07 12.33
CA ARG A 209 17.42 2.77 13.50
C ARG A 209 16.00 2.33 13.12
N THR A 210 15.45 2.87 12.07
CA THR A 210 14.06 2.58 11.67
C THR A 210 13.92 1.15 11.18
N ARG A 211 12.90 0.47 11.72
CA ARG A 211 12.49 -0.87 11.28
C ARG A 211 11.18 -0.81 10.53
N GLY A 212 11.01 -1.76 9.61
CA GLY A 212 9.84 -1.86 8.78
C GLY A 212 9.73 -3.23 8.10
N SER A 213 8.92 -3.30 7.05
CA SER A 213 8.76 -4.52 6.26
C SER A 213 10.02 -4.86 5.45
N TYR A 214 10.06 -6.06 4.90
CA TYR A 214 11.11 -6.50 3.96
C TYR A 214 11.17 -5.63 2.69
N ALA A 215 10.07 -4.94 2.35
CA ALA A 215 10.01 -4.02 1.22
C ALA A 215 10.28 -2.55 1.62
N GLY A 216 10.57 -2.27 2.89
CA GLY A 216 10.85 -0.93 3.38
C GLY A 216 9.64 -0.09 3.75
N ALA A 217 8.45 -0.70 3.91
CA ALA A 217 7.27 -0.01 4.42
C ALA A 217 7.39 0.23 5.93
N ILE A 218 6.87 1.37 6.42
CA ILE A 218 7.17 1.93 7.73
C ILE A 218 5.89 2.22 8.52
N GLY A 219 5.95 1.95 9.83
CA GLY A 219 4.96 2.37 10.81
C GLY A 219 3.67 1.56 10.80
N LEU A 220 2.70 2.02 11.60
CA LEU A 220 1.40 1.39 11.70
C LEU A 220 0.66 1.34 10.35
N PRO A 221 0.73 2.38 9.49
CA PRO A 221 0.06 2.39 8.19
C PRO A 221 0.88 1.71 7.08
N GLN A 222 2.08 1.20 7.35
CA GLN A 222 2.96 0.56 6.37
C GLN A 222 3.20 1.43 5.11
N PHE A 223 3.42 2.73 5.30
CA PHE A 223 3.73 3.63 4.20
C PHE A 223 5.13 3.36 3.64
N MET A 224 5.22 3.36 2.31
CA MET A 224 6.52 3.49 1.65
C MET A 224 7.10 4.89 1.88
N PRO A 225 8.43 5.07 1.93
CA PRO A 225 9.05 6.38 2.18
C PRO A 225 8.54 7.51 1.28
N GLY A 226 8.32 7.24 0.01
CA GLY A 226 7.73 8.22 -0.90
C GLY A 226 6.30 8.60 -0.55
N SER A 227 5.53 7.67 0.06
CA SER A 227 4.20 7.97 0.58
C SER A 227 4.27 8.79 1.86
N ILE A 228 5.25 8.52 2.73
CA ILE A 228 5.48 9.34 3.94
C ILE A 228 5.73 10.80 3.53
N ASN A 229 6.65 11.03 2.61
CA ASN A 229 7.01 12.40 2.20
C ASN A 229 5.89 13.17 1.49
N ARG A 230 4.95 12.46 0.86
CA ARG A 230 3.86 13.08 0.10
C ARG A 230 2.55 13.21 0.86
N TYR A 231 2.24 12.24 1.72
CA TYR A 231 0.89 12.10 2.28
C TYR A 231 0.84 12.05 3.79
N ALA A 232 1.97 11.78 4.47
CA ALA A 232 1.94 11.78 5.93
C ALA A 232 1.81 13.22 6.46
N ILE A 233 1.08 13.36 7.55
CA ILE A 233 0.79 14.65 8.19
C ILE A 233 1.07 14.56 9.69
N ASP A 234 1.46 15.69 10.24
CA ASP A 234 1.46 15.99 11.66
C ASP A 234 0.02 16.40 12.04
N MET A 235 -0.72 15.48 12.64
CA MET A 235 -2.15 15.72 12.93
C MET A 235 -2.36 16.31 14.30
N ASP A 236 -1.50 16.03 15.28
CA ASP A 236 -1.58 16.60 16.63
C ASP A 236 -0.83 17.94 16.75
N GLY A 237 -0.09 18.35 15.72
CA GLY A 237 0.55 19.65 15.64
C GLY A 237 1.80 19.78 16.51
N ASP A 238 2.47 18.68 16.86
CA ASP A 238 3.68 18.69 17.68
C ASP A 238 4.96 19.07 16.92
N GLY A 239 4.87 19.24 15.59
CA GLY A 239 5.96 19.60 14.68
C GLY A 239 6.70 18.40 14.11
N HIS A 240 6.27 17.17 14.37
CA HIS A 240 6.84 15.94 13.90
C HIS A 240 5.79 15.03 13.25
N ILE A 241 6.23 14.06 12.45
CA ILE A 241 5.37 13.01 11.89
C ILE A 241 5.87 11.66 12.40
N ASP A 242 5.19 11.08 13.39
CA ASP A 242 5.56 9.78 13.96
C ASP A 242 4.52 8.69 13.62
N LEU A 243 4.68 8.06 12.46
CA LEU A 243 3.84 6.92 12.04
C LEU A 243 4.12 5.61 12.80
N LEU A 244 5.11 5.61 13.69
CA LEU A 244 5.50 4.44 14.48
C LEU A 244 4.76 4.38 15.80
N ARG A 245 4.48 5.54 16.43
CA ARG A 245 4.02 5.64 17.82
C ARG A 245 2.85 6.60 18.03
N GLN A 246 2.65 7.59 17.13
CA GLN A 246 1.65 8.62 17.29
C GLN A 246 0.37 8.27 16.53
N PRO A 247 -0.71 7.83 17.24
CA PRO A 247 -1.95 7.43 16.57
C PRO A 247 -2.64 8.57 15.82
N ALA A 248 -2.49 9.82 16.26
CA ALA A 248 -3.03 10.98 15.56
C ALA A 248 -2.48 11.06 14.13
N ASP A 249 -1.15 11.03 13.97
CA ASP A 249 -0.47 11.10 12.69
C ASP A 249 -0.81 9.91 11.80
N VAL A 250 -0.91 8.71 12.41
CA VAL A 250 -1.31 7.49 11.70
C VAL A 250 -2.70 7.64 11.10
N VAL A 251 -3.68 8.03 11.92
CA VAL A 251 -5.08 8.20 11.51
C VAL A 251 -5.21 9.28 10.45
N GLY A 252 -4.62 10.45 10.68
CA GLY A 252 -4.63 11.55 9.75
C GLY A 252 -3.95 11.22 8.43
N SER A 253 -2.78 10.59 8.47
CA SER A 253 -2.04 10.22 7.26
C SER A 253 -2.77 9.19 6.41
N VAL A 254 -3.43 8.20 7.01
CA VAL A 254 -4.24 7.21 6.28
C VAL A 254 -5.43 7.89 5.61
N ALA A 255 -6.16 8.74 6.32
CA ALA A 255 -7.31 9.44 5.76
C ALA A 255 -6.89 10.41 4.64
N HIS A 256 -5.83 11.18 4.85
CA HIS A 256 -5.27 12.08 3.85
C HIS A 256 -4.79 11.32 2.60
N TYR A 257 -4.11 10.18 2.77
CA TYR A 257 -3.71 9.33 1.65
C TYR A 257 -4.89 8.92 0.77
N LEU A 258 -5.99 8.48 1.36
CA LEU A 258 -7.18 8.07 0.60
C LEU A 258 -7.83 9.26 -0.10
N ALA A 259 -7.91 10.43 0.56
CA ALA A 259 -8.45 11.65 -0.04
C ALA A 259 -7.63 12.07 -1.28
N GLU A 260 -6.29 12.09 -1.17
CA GLU A 260 -5.38 12.40 -2.29
C GLU A 260 -5.46 11.35 -3.43
N HIS A 261 -5.97 10.16 -3.14
CA HIS A 261 -6.21 9.12 -4.15
C HIS A 261 -7.66 9.07 -4.65
N GLY A 262 -8.43 10.13 -4.37
CA GLY A 262 -9.77 10.31 -4.94
C GLY A 262 -10.91 9.72 -4.12
N TRP A 263 -10.72 9.52 -2.82
CA TRP A 263 -11.83 9.19 -1.92
C TRP A 263 -12.92 10.25 -1.98
N GLN A 264 -14.17 9.83 -2.12
CA GLN A 264 -15.34 10.70 -2.15
C GLN A 264 -16.22 10.45 -0.93
N ARG A 265 -16.46 11.51 -0.16
CA ARG A 265 -17.31 11.47 1.05
C ARG A 265 -18.71 10.95 0.72
N GLY A 266 -19.21 10.03 1.53
CA GLY A 266 -20.58 9.53 1.45
C GLY A 266 -20.83 8.54 0.32
N LEU A 267 -19.84 8.25 -0.55
CA LEU A 267 -20.01 7.19 -1.54
C LEU A 267 -19.58 5.83 -0.95
N PRO A 268 -20.32 4.75 -1.28
CA PRO A 268 -19.94 3.40 -0.89
C PRO A 268 -18.64 2.97 -1.61
N THR A 269 -17.96 1.95 -1.09
CA THR A 269 -16.80 1.35 -1.77
C THR A 269 -17.23 0.42 -2.90
N HIS A 270 -18.29 -0.33 -2.72
CA HIS A 270 -18.76 -1.31 -3.70
C HIS A 270 -20.24 -1.63 -3.55
N PHE A 271 -20.79 -2.32 -4.54
CA PHE A 271 -22.10 -2.94 -4.51
C PHE A 271 -21.99 -4.41 -4.88
N GLY A 272 -22.86 -5.25 -4.31
CA GLY A 272 -23.03 -6.63 -4.78
C GLY A 272 -23.64 -6.64 -6.19
N VAL A 273 -23.30 -7.62 -7.02
CA VAL A 273 -23.83 -7.75 -8.38
C VAL A 273 -23.98 -9.21 -8.78
N ALA A 274 -25.05 -9.52 -9.50
CA ALA A 274 -25.14 -10.76 -10.28
C ALA A 274 -24.74 -10.46 -11.73
N VAL A 275 -23.86 -11.29 -12.27
CA VAL A 275 -23.32 -11.14 -13.62
C VAL A 275 -23.92 -12.15 -14.58
N PRO A 276 -24.03 -11.83 -15.89
CA PRO A 276 -24.54 -12.75 -16.89
C PRO A 276 -23.64 -13.98 -17.03
N VAL A 277 -24.25 -15.07 -17.43
CA VAL A 277 -23.54 -16.32 -17.76
C VAL A 277 -22.79 -16.16 -19.09
N ASP A 278 -23.22 -15.23 -19.94
CA ASP A 278 -22.52 -14.97 -21.21
C ASP A 278 -21.08 -14.59 -20.98
N THR A 279 -20.17 -15.32 -21.63
CA THR A 279 -18.74 -15.19 -21.43
C THR A 279 -18.14 -13.99 -22.13
N ALA A 280 -18.73 -13.53 -23.25
CA ALA A 280 -18.21 -12.42 -24.04
C ALA A 280 -18.47 -11.09 -23.32
N ASP A 281 -19.70 -10.83 -22.86
CA ASP A 281 -20.04 -9.63 -22.11
C ASP A 281 -19.32 -9.58 -20.77
N ARG A 282 -19.24 -10.72 -20.05
CA ARG A 282 -18.49 -10.80 -18.81
C ARG A 282 -17.01 -10.50 -19.01
N ALA A 283 -16.38 -11.04 -20.06
CA ALA A 283 -14.97 -10.76 -20.37
C ALA A 283 -14.75 -9.27 -20.69
N ALA A 284 -15.65 -8.65 -21.45
CA ALA A 284 -15.61 -7.23 -21.77
C ALA A 284 -15.75 -6.34 -20.52
N LEU A 285 -16.64 -6.72 -19.58
CA LEU A 285 -16.82 -6.00 -18.32
C LEU A 285 -15.62 -6.15 -17.36
N LEU A 286 -14.93 -7.29 -17.39
CA LEU A 286 -13.74 -7.55 -16.57
C LEU A 286 -12.46 -6.98 -17.17
N ALA A 287 -12.42 -6.64 -18.45
CA ALA A 287 -11.21 -6.16 -19.14
C ALA A 287 -10.56 -4.91 -18.50
N PRO A 288 -11.31 -3.92 -17.95
CA PRO A 288 -10.71 -2.78 -17.24
C PRO A 288 -10.10 -3.11 -15.87
N ASP A 289 -10.22 -4.36 -15.39
CA ASP A 289 -9.81 -4.80 -14.06
C ASP A 289 -10.50 -3.98 -12.95
N ILE A 290 -9.77 -3.55 -11.94
CA ILE A 290 -10.30 -2.77 -10.80
C ILE A 290 -10.61 -1.29 -11.12
N ARG A 291 -10.47 -0.88 -12.35
CA ARG A 291 -10.60 0.53 -12.75
C ARG A 291 -12.05 0.90 -13.04
N PRO A 292 -12.70 1.83 -12.33
CA PRO A 292 -14.04 2.29 -12.62
C PRO A 292 -14.14 2.82 -14.05
N THR A 293 -14.98 2.18 -14.88
CA THR A 293 -15.02 2.43 -16.33
C THR A 293 -16.44 2.51 -16.89
N PHE A 294 -17.40 1.82 -16.25
CA PHE A 294 -18.75 1.69 -16.76
C PHE A 294 -19.78 2.43 -15.92
N SER A 295 -20.74 3.10 -16.56
CA SER A 295 -21.93 3.61 -15.89
C SER A 295 -22.89 2.46 -15.54
N ALA A 296 -23.91 2.74 -14.70
CA ALA A 296 -24.95 1.76 -14.37
C ALA A 296 -25.67 1.27 -15.62
N GLU A 297 -26.01 2.15 -16.56
CA GLU A 297 -26.68 1.82 -17.80
C GLU A 297 -25.81 0.93 -18.70
N GLN A 298 -24.52 1.22 -18.80
CA GLN A 298 -23.58 0.41 -19.58
C GLN A 298 -23.40 -1.00 -19.04
N LEU A 299 -23.42 -1.14 -17.71
CA LEU A 299 -23.38 -2.45 -17.02
C LEU A 299 -24.68 -3.23 -17.32
N GLN A 300 -25.84 -2.59 -17.17
CA GLN A 300 -27.14 -3.23 -17.44
C GLN A 300 -27.30 -3.63 -18.92
N ALA A 301 -26.87 -2.78 -19.85
CA ALA A 301 -26.89 -3.08 -21.28
C ALA A 301 -26.08 -4.31 -21.67
N ARG A 302 -25.09 -4.71 -20.81
CA ARG A 302 -24.29 -5.93 -20.94
C ARG A 302 -24.78 -7.07 -20.03
N GLY A 303 -26.02 -6.99 -19.55
CA GLY A 303 -26.69 -8.03 -18.80
C GLY A 303 -26.31 -8.12 -17.31
N ALA A 304 -25.61 -7.15 -16.73
CA ALA A 304 -25.39 -7.11 -15.30
C ALA A 304 -26.69 -6.77 -14.55
N VAL A 305 -27.01 -7.54 -13.50
CA VAL A 305 -28.17 -7.30 -12.64
C VAL A 305 -27.73 -6.47 -11.44
N LEU A 306 -28.07 -5.19 -11.49
CA LEU A 306 -27.69 -4.21 -10.48
C LEU A 306 -28.71 -4.13 -9.35
N PRO A 307 -28.28 -4.07 -8.09
CA PRO A 307 -29.16 -3.70 -6.98
C PRO A 307 -29.63 -2.24 -7.13
N GLU A 308 -30.69 -1.88 -6.42
CA GLU A 308 -31.34 -0.58 -6.57
C GLU A 308 -30.40 0.59 -6.28
N ASP A 309 -29.61 0.50 -5.22
CA ASP A 309 -28.63 1.50 -4.82
C ASP A 309 -27.51 1.70 -5.85
N ALA A 310 -27.08 0.63 -6.54
CA ALA A 310 -26.11 0.73 -7.62
C ALA A 310 -26.65 1.39 -8.89
N ARG A 311 -27.97 1.25 -9.16
CA ARG A 311 -28.62 1.89 -10.32
C ARG A 311 -28.60 3.41 -10.22
N GLY A 312 -28.72 3.93 -8.99
CA GLY A 312 -28.67 5.37 -8.71
C GLY A 312 -27.27 5.94 -8.54
N HIS A 313 -26.22 5.11 -8.65
CA HIS A 313 -24.84 5.59 -8.45
C HIS A 313 -24.41 6.54 -9.58
N PRO A 314 -24.00 7.79 -9.26
CA PRO A 314 -23.71 8.81 -10.28
C PRO A 314 -22.35 8.61 -10.97
N GLY A 315 -21.48 7.76 -10.40
CA GLY A 315 -20.11 7.55 -10.85
C GLY A 315 -19.94 6.34 -11.74
N LEU A 316 -18.73 6.17 -12.24
CA LEU A 316 -18.33 4.95 -12.93
C LEU A 316 -18.01 3.83 -11.93
N MET A 317 -18.23 2.59 -12.34
CA MET A 317 -17.96 1.39 -11.58
C MET A 317 -17.10 0.42 -12.38
N ALA A 318 -16.38 -0.47 -11.70
CA ALA A 318 -15.66 -1.59 -12.28
C ALA A 318 -16.32 -2.90 -11.89
N LEU A 319 -16.51 -3.83 -12.81
CA LEU A 319 -16.84 -5.19 -12.46
C LEU A 319 -15.56 -5.91 -11.96
N VAL A 320 -15.59 -6.36 -10.73
CA VAL A 320 -14.45 -7.02 -10.06
C VAL A 320 -14.80 -8.45 -9.74
N GLU A 321 -13.96 -9.38 -10.18
CA GLU A 321 -14.06 -10.80 -9.87
C GLU A 321 -13.16 -11.16 -8.68
N LEU A 322 -13.73 -11.80 -7.68
CA LEU A 322 -13.04 -12.33 -6.51
C LEU A 322 -13.05 -13.86 -6.60
N GLN A 323 -11.95 -14.47 -6.99
CA GLN A 323 -11.81 -15.93 -7.13
C GLN A 323 -11.83 -16.59 -5.76
N ASN A 324 -12.52 -17.71 -5.62
CA ASN A 324 -12.69 -18.48 -4.38
C ASN A 324 -12.08 -19.89 -4.51
N GLY A 325 -10.84 -20.00 -4.97
CA GLY A 325 -10.20 -21.29 -5.18
C GLY A 325 -10.95 -22.15 -6.20
N ALA A 326 -11.45 -23.31 -5.78
CA ALA A 326 -12.26 -24.22 -6.60
C ALA A 326 -13.77 -23.88 -6.61
N ALA A 327 -14.22 -22.96 -5.74
CA ALA A 327 -15.63 -22.54 -5.68
C ALA A 327 -15.92 -21.46 -6.72
N ALA A 328 -17.22 -21.19 -6.97
CA ALA A 328 -17.65 -20.12 -7.87
C ALA A 328 -17.12 -18.76 -7.39
N PRO A 329 -16.64 -17.90 -8.31
CA PRO A 329 -16.19 -16.57 -7.98
C PRO A 329 -17.33 -15.69 -7.47
N SER A 330 -17.00 -14.74 -6.62
CA SER A 330 -17.89 -13.64 -6.23
C SER A 330 -17.62 -12.42 -7.10
N PHE A 331 -18.65 -11.61 -7.32
CA PHE A 331 -18.52 -10.39 -8.10
C PHE A 331 -19.02 -9.18 -7.32
N VAL A 332 -18.31 -8.06 -7.47
CA VAL A 332 -18.70 -6.77 -6.91
C VAL A 332 -18.52 -5.66 -7.96
N LEU A 333 -19.30 -4.59 -7.82
CA LEU A 333 -19.09 -3.35 -8.57
C LEU A 333 -18.28 -2.40 -7.70
N GLY A 334 -17.00 -2.27 -7.99
CA GLY A 334 -16.11 -1.34 -7.29
C GLY A 334 -16.33 0.09 -7.79
N THR A 335 -16.54 1.02 -6.85
CA THR A 335 -16.72 2.46 -7.12
C THR A 335 -15.37 3.19 -7.16
N THR A 336 -15.40 4.52 -7.23
CA THR A 336 -14.20 5.36 -7.06
C THR A 336 -13.55 5.16 -5.68
N ASN A 337 -14.35 4.93 -4.63
CA ASN A 337 -13.82 4.66 -3.28
C ASN A 337 -13.15 3.27 -3.18
N PHE A 338 -13.69 2.27 -3.87
CA PHE A 338 -12.99 1.00 -4.03
C PHE A 338 -11.63 1.18 -4.73
N TRP A 339 -11.63 1.96 -5.81
CA TRP A 339 -10.40 2.31 -6.50
C TRP A 339 -9.39 3.02 -5.59
N ALA A 340 -9.83 3.97 -4.75
CA ALA A 340 -8.97 4.65 -3.78
C ALA A 340 -8.33 3.66 -2.79
N LEU A 341 -9.09 2.67 -2.28
CA LEU A 341 -8.56 1.60 -1.43
C LEU A 341 -7.50 0.76 -2.14
N THR A 342 -7.73 0.41 -3.42
CA THR A 342 -6.74 -0.36 -4.19
C THR A 342 -5.44 0.39 -4.45
N ARG A 343 -5.39 1.72 -4.23
CA ARG A 343 -4.16 2.51 -4.31
C ARG A 343 -3.22 2.23 -3.15
N TYR A 344 -3.78 1.83 -2.01
CA TYR A 344 -3.00 1.44 -0.84
C TYR A 344 -2.24 0.13 -1.09
N ASN A 345 -2.95 -0.84 -1.60
CA ASN A 345 -2.40 -2.12 -2.03
C ASN A 345 -3.08 -2.51 -3.34
N TRP A 346 -2.34 -2.59 -4.43
CA TRP A 346 -2.86 -2.80 -5.79
C TRP A 346 -3.54 -4.17 -5.96
N SER A 347 -4.58 -4.42 -5.16
CA SER A 347 -5.29 -5.69 -5.07
C SER A 347 -6.77 -5.49 -4.80
N ALA A 348 -7.62 -6.12 -5.62
CA ALA A 348 -9.05 -6.18 -5.37
C ALA A 348 -9.40 -6.90 -4.06
N TYR A 349 -8.57 -7.83 -3.63
CA TYR A 349 -8.77 -8.58 -2.38
C TYR A 349 -8.50 -7.74 -1.14
N TYR A 350 -7.71 -6.69 -1.29
CA TYR A 350 -7.43 -5.76 -0.21
C TYR A 350 -8.62 -4.82 0.04
N ALA A 351 -9.19 -4.27 -1.01
CA ALA A 351 -10.31 -3.32 -0.96
C ALA A 351 -11.63 -4.00 -0.60
#